data_daf6f98624b46b3bfb9fb13c4cd80a24
#
_entry.id   daf6f98624b46b3bfb9fb13c4cd80a24
#
_cell.length_a   1.000
_cell.length_b   1.000
_cell.length_c   1.000
_cell.angle_alpha   90.00
_cell.angle_beta   90.00
_cell.angle_gamma   90.00
#
_symmetry.space_group_name_H-M   'P 1'
#
loop_
_entity.id
_entity.type
_entity.pdbx_description
1 polymer ?
#
loop_
_entity_poly.entity_id
_entity_poly.type
_entity_poly.pdbx_seq_one_letter_code
_entity_poly.pdbx_strand_id
1 'polypeptide(L)'
;MMSGRNAIPPYRIPTADIILHVVPSSVRTGPFRSLAAAPNVFAIESFVDELARASRQDPIAFRLRHIEDQRLRRVLDAVREASSWNRQRGESGRGFGVACAIYHGTYVAEVAEVTVDPEGRVRLERVWCAVDPGRLVHPDGVRNQIEGGIQQAASWTLLEELRIEDGRVLAATWSDYPIATFHDLPREIAVVFTSPPDHDESTGVGEVGSVPTAAAIANAVHDACGARVRRLPLTAAAVTAARP
;
A
#
# COMPACT_ATOMS: atom_id res chain seq x y z
N MET A 1 15.98 10.83 11.89
CA MET A 1 16.15 9.40 11.53
C MET A 1 15.06 9.01 10.52
N MET A 2 15.43 8.40 9.38
CA MET A 2 14.46 8.10 8.31
C MET A 2 13.56 6.91 8.61
N SER A 3 13.98 6.00 9.51
CA SER A 3 13.26 4.77 9.90
C SER A 3 11.94 4.99 10.66
N GLY A 4 11.75 6.15 11.26
CA GLY A 4 10.47 6.51 11.93
C GLY A 4 9.42 7.15 11.02
N ARG A 5 9.66 7.26 9.71
CA ARG A 5 8.68 7.88 8.80
C ARG A 5 7.40 7.08 8.78
N ASN A 6 6.28 7.77 8.98
CA ASN A 6 4.94 7.17 9.05
C ASN A 6 4.78 6.08 10.13
N ALA A 7 5.64 6.04 11.16
CA ALA A 7 5.44 5.14 12.28
C ALA A 7 4.25 5.54 13.17
N ILE A 8 3.85 6.82 13.12
CA ILE A 8 2.66 7.33 13.82
C ILE A 8 1.45 7.14 12.92
N PRO A 9 0.45 6.33 13.36
CA PRO A 9 -0.79 6.16 12.60
C PRO A 9 -1.56 7.48 12.47
N PRO A 10 -2.19 7.78 11.31
CA PRO A 10 -2.99 8.99 11.12
C PRO A 10 -4.38 8.90 11.75
N TYR A 11 -4.59 7.94 12.64
CA TYR A 11 -5.87 7.64 13.26
C TYR A 11 -5.96 8.20 14.68
N ARG A 12 -7.15 8.62 15.08
CA ARG A 12 -7.44 9.00 16.46
C ARG A 12 -7.41 7.76 17.36
N ILE A 13 -6.28 7.52 17.98
CA ILE A 13 -6.05 6.45 18.95
C ILE A 13 -5.76 7.12 20.29
N PRO A 14 -6.57 6.86 21.35
CA PRO A 14 -6.43 7.54 22.64
C PRO A 14 -5.07 7.36 23.31
N THR A 15 -4.46 6.20 23.12
CA THR A 15 -3.15 5.87 23.68
C THR A 15 -2.30 5.22 22.61
N ALA A 16 -1.13 5.78 22.35
CA ALA A 16 -0.15 5.23 21.42
C ALA A 16 1.24 5.26 22.06
N ASP A 17 1.93 4.12 22.00
CA ASP A 17 3.35 4.01 22.38
C ASP A 17 4.12 3.50 21.16
N ILE A 18 5.06 4.32 20.65
CA ILE A 18 5.79 4.04 19.42
C ILE A 18 7.27 3.98 19.74
N ILE A 19 7.83 2.78 19.64
CA ILE A 19 9.23 2.52 19.95
C ILE A 19 9.99 2.24 18.66
N LEU A 20 11.07 2.98 18.44
CA LEU A 20 12.00 2.76 17.34
C LEU A 20 13.22 1.97 17.84
N HIS A 21 13.35 0.73 17.38
CA HIS A 21 14.54 -0.09 17.62
C HIS A 21 15.57 0.11 16.51
N VAL A 22 16.76 0.59 16.85
CA VAL A 22 17.87 0.70 15.93
C VAL A 22 18.72 -0.56 16.04
N VAL A 23 18.78 -1.34 14.97
CA VAL A 23 19.53 -2.61 14.93
C VAL A 23 20.64 -2.53 13.87
N PRO A 24 21.80 -3.21 14.09
CA PRO A 24 22.83 -3.32 13.07
C PRO A 24 22.31 -4.06 11.85
N SER A 25 22.69 -3.60 10.65
CA SER A 25 22.39 -4.32 9.41
C SER A 25 23.60 -5.18 9.03
N SER A 26 23.36 -6.42 8.58
CA SER A 26 24.39 -7.30 8.03
C SER A 26 24.85 -6.91 6.63
N VAL A 27 24.10 -6.02 5.97
CA VAL A 27 24.40 -5.51 4.63
C VAL A 27 24.36 -3.98 4.61
N ARG A 28 25.07 -3.40 3.65
CA ARG A 28 25.01 -1.95 3.43
C ARG A 28 23.61 -1.56 2.99
N THR A 29 23.04 -0.58 3.69
CA THR A 29 21.70 -0.04 3.41
C THR A 29 21.81 1.32 2.74
N GLY A 30 20.76 1.68 1.99
CA GLY A 30 20.60 2.98 1.35
C GLY A 30 19.12 3.38 1.25
N PRO A 31 18.82 4.60 0.81
CA PRO A 31 17.44 5.04 0.61
C PRO A 31 16.81 4.26 -0.55
N PHE A 32 15.58 3.80 -0.30
CA PHE A 32 14.69 3.19 -1.28
C PHE A 32 13.44 4.05 -1.40
N ARG A 33 12.73 4.04 -2.53
CA ARG A 33 11.53 4.89 -2.72
C ARG A 33 10.53 4.69 -1.58
N SER A 34 9.99 5.75 -0.99
CA SER A 34 9.15 5.77 0.23
C SER A 34 9.91 5.56 1.54
N LEU A 35 11.17 5.18 1.53
CA LEU A 35 11.96 4.95 2.73
C LEU A 35 11.25 3.99 3.71
N ALA A 36 11.24 4.31 5.00
CA ALA A 36 10.52 3.53 6.00
C ALA A 36 8.99 3.72 5.98
N ALA A 37 8.46 4.67 5.19
CA ALA A 37 7.02 4.89 5.15
C ALA A 37 6.29 3.67 4.58
N ALA A 38 6.78 3.03 3.52
CA ALA A 38 6.14 1.85 2.95
C ALA A 38 6.00 0.70 3.95
N PRO A 39 7.05 0.21 4.63
CA PRO A 39 6.91 -0.87 5.61
C PRO A 39 6.10 -0.47 6.86
N ASN A 40 6.21 0.77 7.33
CA ASN A 40 5.42 1.21 8.48
C ASN A 40 3.93 1.31 8.12
N VAL A 41 3.59 1.86 6.96
CA VAL A 41 2.20 1.93 6.48
C VAL A 41 1.67 0.52 6.16
N PHE A 42 2.50 -0.39 5.63
CA PHE A 42 2.11 -1.78 5.45
C PHE A 42 1.65 -2.41 6.77
N ALA A 43 2.43 -2.24 7.84
CA ALA A 43 2.07 -2.78 9.15
C ALA A 43 0.81 -2.11 9.73
N ILE A 44 0.75 -0.78 9.71
CA ILE A 44 -0.36 0.00 10.26
C ILE A 44 -1.66 -0.30 9.52
N GLU A 45 -1.66 -0.18 8.21
CA GLU A 45 -2.87 -0.30 7.39
C GLU A 45 -3.40 -1.74 7.31
N SER A 46 -2.50 -2.74 7.36
CA SER A 46 -2.90 -4.13 7.49
C SER A 46 -3.56 -4.40 8.85
N PHE A 47 -3.01 -3.85 9.94
CA PHE A 47 -3.60 -4.02 11.26
C PHE A 47 -4.92 -3.26 11.42
N VAL A 48 -5.04 -2.07 10.85
CA VAL A 48 -6.31 -1.32 10.82
C VAL A 48 -7.39 -2.08 10.06
N ASP A 49 -7.04 -2.77 8.97
CA ASP A 49 -7.98 -3.66 8.26
C ASP A 49 -8.42 -4.84 9.14
N GLU A 50 -7.50 -5.44 9.91
CA GLU A 50 -7.82 -6.49 10.87
C GLU A 50 -8.80 -6.00 11.94
N LEU A 51 -8.58 -4.81 12.51
CA LEU A 51 -9.47 -4.21 13.50
C LEU A 51 -10.87 -3.93 12.93
N ALA A 52 -10.95 -3.42 11.69
CA ALA A 52 -12.20 -3.20 11.00
C ALA A 52 -13.01 -4.50 10.85
N ARG A 53 -12.35 -5.57 10.40
CA ARG A 53 -12.97 -6.89 10.23
C ARG A 53 -13.35 -7.54 11.55
N ALA A 54 -12.47 -7.49 12.57
CA ALA A 54 -12.76 -7.99 13.91
C ALA A 54 -13.98 -7.30 14.54
N SER A 55 -14.16 -6.00 14.26
CA SER A 55 -15.33 -5.24 14.68
C SER A 55 -16.53 -5.35 13.72
N ARG A 56 -16.45 -6.17 12.68
CA ARG A 56 -17.47 -6.37 11.64
C ARG A 56 -17.89 -5.07 10.96
N GLN A 57 -16.93 -4.19 10.74
CA GLN A 57 -17.14 -2.92 10.06
C GLN A 57 -16.51 -2.94 8.67
N ASP A 58 -17.10 -2.14 7.78
CA ASP A 58 -16.49 -1.89 6.47
C ASP A 58 -15.13 -1.20 6.65
N PRO A 59 -14.05 -1.67 5.98
CA PRO A 59 -12.70 -1.13 6.15
C PRO A 59 -12.56 0.36 5.86
N ILE A 60 -13.29 0.90 4.88
CA ILE A 60 -13.28 2.35 4.60
C ILE A 60 -14.07 3.11 5.66
N ALA A 61 -15.25 2.62 6.00
CA ALA A 61 -16.08 3.25 7.03
C ALA A 61 -15.39 3.26 8.41
N PHE A 62 -14.65 2.18 8.75
CA PHE A 62 -13.83 2.12 9.96
C PHE A 62 -12.75 3.22 9.96
N ARG A 63 -12.00 3.37 8.87
CA ARG A 63 -10.98 4.42 8.73
C ARG A 63 -11.59 5.82 8.87
N LEU A 64 -12.66 6.10 8.15
CA LEU A 64 -13.35 7.39 8.18
C LEU A 64 -13.86 7.75 9.59
N ARG A 65 -14.24 6.77 10.41
CA ARG A 65 -14.66 7.01 11.81
C ARG A 65 -13.50 7.47 12.70
N HIS A 66 -12.28 7.00 12.43
CA HIS A 66 -11.10 7.25 13.25
C HIS A 66 -10.15 8.32 12.69
N ILE A 67 -10.47 8.93 11.55
CA ILE A 67 -9.68 10.01 10.94
C ILE A 67 -10.38 11.34 11.19
N GLU A 68 -9.62 12.32 11.73
CA GLU A 68 -10.11 13.70 11.92
C GLU A 68 -9.69 14.61 10.75
N ASP A 69 -8.55 14.33 10.12
CA ASP A 69 -8.01 15.13 9.00
C ASP A 69 -8.92 15.08 7.77
N GLN A 70 -9.43 16.25 7.37
CA GLN A 70 -10.43 16.38 6.29
C GLN A 70 -9.85 16.08 4.91
N ARG A 71 -8.54 16.30 4.69
CA ARG A 71 -7.89 15.97 3.42
C ARG A 71 -7.73 14.47 3.28
N LEU A 72 -7.34 13.76 4.36
CA LEU A 72 -7.26 12.30 4.36
C LEU A 72 -8.64 11.66 4.19
N ARG A 73 -9.67 12.20 4.82
CA ARG A 73 -11.06 11.76 4.61
C ARG A 73 -11.48 11.90 3.16
N ARG A 74 -11.15 13.04 2.54
CA ARG A 74 -11.52 13.34 1.14
C ARG A 74 -10.91 12.34 0.15
N VAL A 75 -9.63 11.98 0.29
CA VAL A 75 -9.02 10.97 -0.59
C VAL A 75 -9.61 9.58 -0.36
N LEU A 76 -9.99 9.22 0.88
CA LEU A 76 -10.68 7.96 1.17
C LEU A 76 -12.09 7.91 0.55
N ASP A 77 -12.85 8.99 0.64
CA ASP A 77 -14.18 9.07 0.02
C ASP A 77 -14.07 9.02 -1.51
N ALA A 78 -13.11 9.73 -2.08
CA ALA A 78 -12.88 9.73 -3.53
C ALA A 78 -12.47 8.36 -4.08
N VAL A 79 -11.58 7.64 -3.40
CA VAL A 79 -11.18 6.30 -3.84
C VAL A 79 -12.31 5.27 -3.65
N ARG A 80 -13.15 5.43 -2.61
CA ARG A 80 -14.35 4.63 -2.40
C ARG A 80 -15.33 4.76 -3.56
N GLU A 81 -15.54 6.00 -4.04
CA GLU A 81 -16.42 6.28 -5.17
C GLU A 81 -15.81 5.75 -6.48
N ALA A 82 -14.56 6.10 -6.78
CA ALA A 82 -13.88 5.70 -8.00
C ALA A 82 -13.81 4.18 -8.17
N SER A 83 -13.54 3.44 -7.08
CA SER A 83 -13.48 1.98 -7.09
C SER A 83 -14.85 1.29 -7.05
N SER A 84 -15.94 2.03 -6.86
CA SER A 84 -17.28 1.46 -6.62
C SER A 84 -17.27 0.40 -5.48
N TRP A 85 -16.52 0.68 -4.42
CA TRP A 85 -16.17 -0.22 -3.31
C TRP A 85 -17.30 -1.16 -2.84
N ASN A 86 -18.52 -0.68 -2.72
CA ASN A 86 -19.63 -1.44 -2.17
C ASN A 86 -20.32 -2.39 -3.17
N ARG A 87 -19.97 -2.36 -4.45
CA ARG A 87 -20.67 -3.08 -5.53
C ARG A 87 -19.95 -4.34 -6.01
N GLN A 88 -18.70 -4.58 -5.57
CA GLN A 88 -17.81 -5.53 -6.23
C GLN A 88 -17.50 -6.81 -5.42
N ARG A 89 -18.19 -7.05 -4.31
CA ARG A 89 -17.93 -8.23 -3.46
C ARG A 89 -18.69 -9.47 -3.94
N GLY A 90 -18.05 -10.63 -3.93
CA GLY A 90 -18.72 -11.92 -4.02
C GLY A 90 -18.12 -12.99 -4.92
N GLU A 91 -17.02 -12.74 -5.64
CA GLU A 91 -16.38 -13.79 -6.43
C GLU A 91 -15.26 -14.49 -5.64
N SER A 92 -15.30 -15.81 -5.57
CA SER A 92 -14.25 -16.60 -4.93
C SER A 92 -12.90 -16.36 -5.57
N GLY A 93 -11.88 -16.08 -4.75
CA GLY A 93 -10.53 -15.79 -5.21
C GLY A 93 -10.31 -14.34 -5.69
N ARG A 94 -11.33 -13.49 -5.69
CA ARG A 94 -11.22 -12.06 -6.00
C ARG A 94 -11.41 -11.23 -4.75
N GLY A 95 -10.54 -10.25 -4.51
CA GLY A 95 -10.61 -9.43 -3.31
C GLY A 95 -10.24 -7.98 -3.55
N PHE A 96 -10.72 -7.13 -2.64
CA PHE A 96 -10.49 -5.69 -2.62
C PHE A 96 -9.89 -5.27 -1.29
N GLY A 97 -8.85 -4.45 -1.33
CA GLY A 97 -8.20 -3.93 -0.13
C GLY A 97 -7.94 -2.44 -0.23
N VAL A 98 -8.10 -1.74 0.88
CA VAL A 98 -7.89 -0.31 0.99
C VAL A 98 -6.72 0.00 1.92
N ALA A 99 -5.95 1.04 1.59
CA ALA A 99 -4.96 1.64 2.47
C ALA A 99 -4.85 3.14 2.18
N CYS A 100 -4.39 3.92 3.17
CA CYS A 100 -4.17 5.35 3.01
C CYS A 100 -2.92 5.81 3.75
N ALA A 101 -2.41 6.99 3.37
CA ALA A 101 -1.25 7.58 4.01
C ALA A 101 -1.22 9.11 3.83
N ILE A 102 -0.46 9.76 4.71
CA ILE A 102 0.00 11.14 4.53
C ILE A 102 1.51 11.07 4.40
N TYR A 103 2.06 11.53 3.29
CA TYR A 103 3.51 11.49 3.08
C TYR A 103 4.01 12.82 2.52
N HIS A 104 4.91 13.47 3.26
CA HIS A 104 5.42 14.81 2.93
C HIS A 104 4.33 15.85 2.62
N GLY A 105 3.22 15.84 3.37
CA GLY A 105 2.11 16.76 3.18
C GLY A 105 1.16 16.39 2.02
N THR A 106 1.47 15.36 1.25
CA THR A 106 0.56 14.79 0.24
C THR A 106 -0.29 13.69 0.87
N TYR A 107 -1.57 13.69 0.58
CA TYR A 107 -2.55 12.71 1.04
C TYR A 107 -2.85 11.72 -0.07
N VAL A 108 -2.93 10.45 0.26
CA VAL A 108 -3.18 9.39 -0.70
C VAL A 108 -4.05 8.29 -0.09
N ALA A 109 -4.95 7.74 -0.89
CA ALA A 109 -5.68 6.52 -0.57
C ALA A 109 -5.75 5.63 -1.81
N GLU A 110 -5.60 4.34 -1.61
CA GLU A 110 -5.63 3.34 -2.68
C GLU A 110 -6.61 2.22 -2.37
N VAL A 111 -7.28 1.76 -3.41
CA VAL A 111 -8.00 0.49 -3.43
C VAL A 111 -7.33 -0.40 -4.45
N ALA A 112 -6.87 -1.56 -4.02
CA ALA A 112 -6.32 -2.61 -4.89
C ALA A 112 -7.38 -3.70 -5.11
N GLU A 113 -7.45 -4.19 -6.34
CA GLU A 113 -8.18 -5.41 -6.72
C GLU A 113 -7.17 -6.49 -7.06
N VAL A 114 -7.33 -7.65 -6.46
CA VAL A 114 -6.49 -8.82 -6.74
C VAL A 114 -7.32 -10.04 -7.07
N THR A 115 -6.71 -10.97 -7.81
CA THR A 115 -7.13 -12.36 -7.88
C THR A 115 -6.09 -13.25 -7.22
N VAL A 116 -6.55 -14.28 -6.50
CA VAL A 116 -5.70 -15.27 -5.83
C VAL A 116 -6.13 -16.65 -6.29
N ASP A 117 -5.23 -17.38 -6.96
CA ASP A 117 -5.54 -18.73 -7.42
C ASP A 117 -5.51 -19.78 -6.28
N PRO A 118 -5.94 -21.03 -6.55
CA PRO A 118 -5.89 -22.10 -5.56
C PRO A 118 -4.49 -22.37 -5.02
N GLU A 119 -3.45 -22.16 -5.81
CA GLU A 119 -2.04 -22.34 -5.46
C GLU A 119 -1.47 -21.17 -4.66
N GLY A 120 -2.26 -20.09 -4.44
CA GLY A 120 -1.86 -18.91 -3.68
C GLY A 120 -1.12 -17.85 -4.48
N ARG A 121 -1.06 -17.96 -5.81
CA ARG A 121 -0.46 -16.92 -6.64
C ARG A 121 -1.37 -15.70 -6.70
N VAL A 122 -0.81 -14.56 -6.41
CA VAL A 122 -1.51 -13.27 -6.40
C VAL A 122 -1.28 -12.56 -7.72
N ARG A 123 -2.37 -12.08 -8.33
CA ARG A 123 -2.32 -11.16 -9.46
C ARG A 123 -2.99 -9.85 -9.09
N LEU A 124 -2.28 -8.75 -9.25
CA LEU A 124 -2.83 -7.41 -9.12
C LEU A 124 -3.59 -7.06 -10.40
N GLU A 125 -4.90 -6.87 -10.31
CA GLU A 125 -5.75 -6.63 -11.49
C GLU A 125 -5.91 -5.15 -11.78
N ARG A 126 -6.26 -4.35 -10.75
CA ARG A 126 -6.48 -2.90 -10.86
C ARG A 126 -6.11 -2.19 -9.58
N VAL A 127 -5.77 -0.91 -9.71
CA VAL A 127 -5.61 0.00 -8.58
C VAL A 127 -6.35 1.31 -8.87
N TRP A 128 -7.14 1.76 -7.92
CA TRP A 128 -7.68 3.11 -7.88
C TRP A 128 -6.90 3.88 -6.83
N CYS A 129 -6.44 5.08 -7.20
CA CYS A 129 -5.66 5.94 -6.31
C CYS A 129 -6.27 7.33 -6.30
N ALA A 130 -6.65 7.81 -5.13
CA ALA A 130 -7.02 9.21 -4.92
C ALA A 130 -5.87 9.95 -4.25
N VAL A 131 -5.49 11.11 -4.77
CA VAL A 131 -4.34 11.88 -4.28
C VAL A 131 -4.68 13.37 -4.17
N ASP A 132 -4.21 13.97 -3.07
CA ASP A 132 -4.27 15.40 -2.81
C ASP A 132 -2.86 15.93 -2.51
N PRO A 133 -2.15 16.44 -3.54
CA PRO A 133 -0.83 17.05 -3.38
C PRO A 133 -0.90 18.56 -3.05
N GLY A 134 -2.08 19.08 -2.69
CA GLY A 134 -2.31 20.50 -2.66
C GLY A 134 -2.44 21.07 -4.07
N ARG A 135 -1.82 22.22 -4.34
CA ARG A 135 -1.86 22.83 -5.67
C ARG A 135 -1.29 21.92 -6.75
N LEU A 136 -2.12 21.58 -7.72
CA LEU A 136 -1.75 20.70 -8.82
C LEU A 136 -1.08 21.52 -9.95
N VAL A 137 0.25 21.51 -10.00
CA VAL A 137 1.03 22.31 -10.97
C VAL A 137 1.13 21.60 -12.33
N HIS A 138 1.39 20.29 -12.32
CA HIS A 138 1.57 19.48 -13.53
C HIS A 138 0.82 18.16 -13.41
N PRO A 139 -0.47 18.10 -13.78
CA PRO A 139 -1.33 16.93 -13.59
C PRO A 139 -0.78 15.63 -14.17
N ASP A 140 -0.28 15.68 -15.42
CA ASP A 140 0.28 14.49 -16.08
C ASP A 140 1.55 13.98 -15.39
N GLY A 141 2.42 14.89 -14.94
CA GLY A 141 3.61 14.55 -14.15
C GLY A 141 3.24 13.90 -12.83
N VAL A 142 2.21 14.40 -12.13
CA VAL A 142 1.68 13.80 -10.91
C VAL A 142 1.14 12.40 -11.19
N ARG A 143 0.33 12.22 -12.21
CA ARG A 143 -0.21 10.93 -12.62
C ARG A 143 0.91 9.91 -12.87
N ASN A 144 1.90 10.27 -13.68
CA ASN A 144 3.04 9.41 -14.00
C ASN A 144 3.83 9.00 -12.74
N GLN A 145 4.01 9.91 -11.76
CA GLN A 145 4.68 9.58 -10.51
C GLN A 145 3.85 8.63 -9.64
N ILE A 146 2.54 8.80 -9.59
CA ILE A 146 1.65 7.90 -8.85
C ILE A 146 1.65 6.51 -9.50
N GLU A 147 1.42 6.43 -10.81
CA GLU A 147 1.40 5.16 -11.54
C GLU A 147 2.74 4.41 -11.41
N GLY A 148 3.87 5.10 -11.65
CA GLY A 148 5.19 4.50 -11.49
C GLY A 148 5.52 4.10 -10.05
N GLY A 149 5.01 4.83 -9.04
CA GLY A 149 5.12 4.48 -7.63
C GLY A 149 4.36 3.19 -7.29
N ILE A 150 3.12 3.09 -7.74
CA ILE A 150 2.27 1.90 -7.55
C ILE A 150 2.88 0.68 -8.24
N GLN A 151 3.32 0.81 -9.49
CA GLN A 151 3.96 -0.29 -10.23
C GLN A 151 5.21 -0.81 -9.54
N GLN A 152 6.08 0.08 -9.10
CA GLN A 152 7.27 -0.28 -8.34
C GLN A 152 6.91 -0.94 -7.02
N ALA A 153 5.92 -0.41 -6.30
CA ALA A 153 5.49 -1.00 -5.03
C ALA A 153 4.83 -2.37 -5.22
N ALA A 154 4.09 -2.59 -6.29
CA ALA A 154 3.56 -3.90 -6.63
C ALA A 154 4.70 -4.92 -6.86
N SER A 155 5.79 -4.51 -7.52
CA SER A 155 6.95 -5.36 -7.75
C SER A 155 7.56 -5.88 -6.44
N TRP A 156 7.92 -5.00 -5.51
CA TRP A 156 8.49 -5.46 -4.23
C TRP A 156 7.49 -6.13 -3.30
N THR A 157 6.19 -5.86 -3.49
CA THR A 157 5.16 -6.51 -2.68
C THR A 157 4.93 -7.96 -3.10
N LEU A 158 5.08 -8.26 -4.38
CA LEU A 158 4.73 -9.56 -4.93
C LEU A 158 5.94 -10.45 -5.27
N LEU A 159 7.10 -9.84 -5.63
CA LEU A 159 8.20 -10.57 -6.26
C LEU A 159 9.56 -10.38 -5.58
N GLU A 160 9.90 -9.14 -5.17
CA GLU A 160 11.29 -8.80 -4.84
C GLU A 160 11.67 -9.23 -3.43
N GLU A 161 12.72 -10.04 -3.31
CA GLU A 161 13.30 -10.44 -2.03
C GLU A 161 14.82 -10.55 -2.15
N LEU A 162 15.54 -9.80 -1.30
CA LEU A 162 16.98 -10.01 -1.11
C LEU A 162 17.20 -11.06 -0.03
N ARG A 163 17.51 -12.29 -0.44
CA ARG A 163 17.82 -13.37 0.50
C ARG A 163 19.26 -13.31 0.95
N ILE A 164 19.46 -13.40 2.26
CA ILE A 164 20.79 -13.36 2.90
C ILE A 164 20.89 -14.60 3.79
N GLU A 165 21.91 -15.42 3.55
CA GLU A 165 22.22 -16.58 4.37
C GLU A 165 23.70 -16.50 4.79
N ASP A 166 23.99 -16.74 6.06
CA ASP A 166 25.35 -16.69 6.63
C ASP A 166 26.12 -15.41 6.29
N GLY A 167 25.42 -14.26 6.26
CA GLY A 167 25.99 -12.96 5.95
C GLY A 167 26.30 -12.73 4.46
N ARG A 168 25.86 -13.64 3.57
CA ARG A 168 26.05 -13.54 2.13
C ARG A 168 24.73 -13.32 1.41
N VAL A 169 24.72 -12.40 0.44
CA VAL A 169 23.61 -12.22 -0.49
C VAL A 169 23.59 -13.39 -1.45
N LEU A 170 22.44 -14.07 -1.57
CA LEU A 170 22.30 -15.25 -2.46
C LEU A 170 22.08 -14.87 -3.93
N ALA A 171 21.53 -13.70 -4.20
CA ALA A 171 21.34 -13.20 -5.56
C ALA A 171 22.70 -12.83 -6.17
N ALA A 172 23.20 -13.65 -7.10
CA ALA A 172 24.47 -13.44 -7.80
C ALA A 172 24.27 -12.69 -9.13
N THR A 173 23.09 -12.82 -9.73
CA THR A 173 22.74 -12.22 -11.02
C THR A 173 21.36 -11.55 -10.97
N TRP A 174 21.03 -10.78 -11.99
CA TRP A 174 19.68 -10.19 -12.13
C TRP A 174 18.57 -11.24 -12.24
N SER A 175 18.88 -12.45 -12.71
CA SER A 175 17.91 -13.55 -12.76
C SER A 175 17.51 -14.07 -11.38
N ASP A 176 18.35 -13.83 -10.37
CA ASP A 176 18.13 -14.27 -8.99
C ASP A 176 17.30 -13.24 -8.16
N TYR A 177 17.08 -12.05 -8.74
CA TYR A 177 16.31 -10.98 -8.15
C TYR A 177 15.19 -10.52 -9.11
N PRO A 178 14.06 -11.24 -9.15
CA PRO A 178 12.99 -10.94 -10.08
C PRO A 178 12.34 -9.59 -9.75
N ILE A 179 12.12 -8.78 -10.78
CA ILE A 179 11.34 -7.54 -10.75
C ILE A 179 10.11 -7.70 -11.65
N ALA A 180 9.06 -6.93 -11.40
CA ALA A 180 7.86 -6.96 -12.23
C ALA A 180 8.17 -6.57 -13.68
N THR A 181 7.61 -7.35 -14.58
CA THR A 181 7.59 -7.07 -16.02
C THR A 181 6.22 -6.51 -16.43
N PHE A 182 6.05 -6.13 -17.69
CA PHE A 182 4.75 -5.65 -18.19
C PHE A 182 3.61 -6.66 -18.02
N HIS A 183 3.92 -7.95 -17.92
CA HIS A 183 2.91 -9.01 -17.68
C HIS A 183 2.42 -9.07 -16.23
N ASP A 184 3.21 -8.56 -15.31
CA ASP A 184 2.94 -8.57 -13.87
C ASP A 184 2.20 -7.30 -13.41
N LEU A 185 2.18 -6.27 -14.26
CA LEU A 185 1.55 -4.99 -13.95
C LEU A 185 0.02 -5.09 -13.98
N PRO A 186 -0.69 -4.27 -13.19
CA PRO A 186 -2.15 -4.20 -13.23
C PRO A 186 -2.63 -3.71 -14.61
N ARG A 187 -3.82 -4.14 -15.01
CA ARG A 187 -4.43 -3.74 -16.29
C ARG A 187 -4.77 -2.25 -16.32
N GLU A 188 -5.01 -1.67 -15.15
CA GLU A 188 -5.41 -0.27 -15.01
C GLU A 188 -4.96 0.29 -13.66
N ILE A 189 -4.45 1.52 -13.69
CA ILE A 189 -4.25 2.37 -12.52
C ILE A 189 -5.04 3.65 -12.75
N ALA A 190 -6.16 3.80 -12.06
CA ALA A 190 -7.03 4.97 -12.17
C ALA A 190 -6.65 6.01 -11.10
N VAL A 191 -6.16 7.17 -11.51
CA VAL A 191 -5.75 8.26 -10.60
C VAL A 191 -6.77 9.37 -10.58
N VAL A 192 -7.27 9.71 -9.39
CA VAL A 192 -8.22 10.80 -9.12
C VAL A 192 -7.54 11.87 -8.28
N PHE A 193 -7.64 13.12 -8.71
CA PHE A 193 -7.14 14.27 -7.96
C PHE A 193 -8.27 14.88 -7.12
N THR A 194 -7.99 15.14 -5.84
CA THR A 194 -8.97 15.68 -4.88
C THR A 194 -8.58 17.03 -4.30
N SER A 195 -7.52 17.64 -4.84
CA SER A 195 -7.04 18.94 -4.38
C SER A 195 -8.11 20.02 -4.55
N PRO A 196 -8.35 20.87 -3.55
CA PRO A 196 -9.19 22.04 -3.72
C PRO A 196 -8.55 23.02 -4.73
N PRO A 197 -9.35 23.70 -5.57
CA PRO A 197 -8.84 24.59 -6.61
C PRO A 197 -8.08 25.80 -6.06
N ASP A 198 -8.32 26.18 -4.83
CA ASP A 198 -7.78 27.36 -4.12
C ASP A 198 -6.66 27.01 -3.13
N HIS A 199 -6.05 25.82 -3.23
CA HIS A 199 -4.93 25.45 -2.38
C HIS A 199 -3.63 26.08 -2.91
N ASP A 200 -3.00 26.92 -2.10
CA ASP A 200 -1.83 27.70 -2.51
C ASP A 200 -0.51 26.93 -2.53
N GLU A 201 -0.39 25.90 -1.68
CA GLU A 201 0.83 25.13 -1.53
C GLU A 201 0.77 23.82 -2.36
N SER A 202 1.90 23.48 -2.99
CA SER A 202 2.10 22.19 -3.68
C SER A 202 3.08 21.35 -2.87
N THR A 203 2.77 20.05 -2.73
CA THR A 203 3.62 19.09 -2.03
C THR A 203 4.20 18.04 -3.00
N GLY A 204 5.23 17.31 -2.55
CA GLY A 204 5.93 16.35 -3.40
C GLY A 204 5.11 15.07 -3.65
N VAL A 205 5.15 14.58 -4.89
CA VAL A 205 4.42 13.37 -5.32
C VAL A 205 5.33 12.23 -5.79
N GLY A 206 6.66 12.43 -5.73
CA GLY A 206 7.62 11.47 -6.29
C GLY A 206 7.60 10.08 -5.67
N GLU A 207 7.11 9.96 -4.43
CA GLU A 207 7.15 8.71 -3.65
C GLU A 207 5.78 8.26 -3.13
N VAL A 208 4.80 9.18 -3.05
CA VAL A 208 3.56 8.97 -2.29
C VAL A 208 2.73 7.79 -2.81
N GLY A 209 2.70 7.55 -4.14
CA GLY A 209 1.97 6.42 -4.74
C GLY A 209 2.50 5.05 -4.32
N SER A 210 3.75 4.95 -3.85
CA SER A 210 4.29 3.66 -3.40
C SER A 210 4.08 3.38 -1.91
N VAL A 211 3.56 4.35 -1.15
CA VAL A 211 3.45 4.24 0.31
C VAL A 211 2.34 3.28 0.77
N PRO A 212 1.08 3.40 0.32
CA PRO A 212 0.00 2.52 0.78
C PRO A 212 -0.15 1.22 -0.02
N THR A 213 0.49 1.08 -1.18
CA THR A 213 0.24 0.01 -2.16
C THR A 213 0.40 -1.39 -1.57
N ALA A 214 1.47 -1.64 -0.81
CA ALA A 214 1.70 -2.96 -0.21
C ALA A 214 0.58 -3.38 0.74
N ALA A 215 0.09 -2.44 1.55
CA ALA A 215 -1.03 -2.69 2.46
C ALA A 215 -2.35 -2.89 1.70
N ALA A 216 -2.62 -2.08 0.68
CA ALA A 216 -3.81 -2.25 -0.15
C ALA A 216 -3.86 -3.63 -0.79
N ILE A 217 -2.73 -4.10 -1.37
CA ILE A 217 -2.62 -5.44 -1.96
C ILE A 217 -2.81 -6.53 -0.90
N ALA A 218 -2.13 -6.44 0.26
CA ALA A 218 -2.24 -7.46 1.31
C ALA A 218 -3.66 -7.55 1.90
N ASN A 219 -4.34 -6.41 2.06
CA ASN A 219 -5.73 -6.35 2.49
C ASN A 219 -6.68 -6.96 1.45
N ALA A 220 -6.38 -6.77 0.15
CA ALA A 220 -7.11 -7.39 -0.94
C ALA A 220 -6.91 -8.92 -0.97
N VAL A 221 -5.68 -9.41 -0.73
CA VAL A 221 -5.40 -10.85 -0.61
C VAL A 221 -6.19 -11.47 0.54
N HIS A 222 -6.24 -10.79 1.69
CA HIS A 222 -7.06 -11.26 2.79
C HIS A 222 -8.57 -11.31 2.43
N ASP A 223 -9.06 -10.31 1.73
CA ASP A 223 -10.45 -10.28 1.26
C ASP A 223 -10.75 -11.43 0.27
N ALA A 224 -9.78 -11.76 -0.60
CA ALA A 224 -9.91 -12.78 -1.62
C ALA A 224 -9.92 -14.21 -1.06
N CYS A 225 -9.08 -14.51 -0.06
CA CYS A 225 -8.85 -15.89 0.38
C CYS A 225 -8.65 -16.08 1.89
N GLY A 226 -8.82 -15.05 2.71
CA GLY A 226 -8.66 -15.11 4.17
C GLY A 226 -7.19 -15.09 4.65
N ALA A 227 -6.21 -15.18 3.77
CA ALA A 227 -4.80 -15.23 4.14
C ALA A 227 -4.32 -13.87 4.67
N ARG A 228 -3.84 -13.82 5.92
CA ARG A 228 -3.25 -12.62 6.52
C ARG A 228 -1.73 -12.75 6.57
N VAL A 229 -1.07 -12.33 5.48
CA VAL A 229 0.39 -12.36 5.34
C VAL A 229 0.99 -11.10 5.95
N ARG A 230 1.98 -11.25 6.85
CA ARG A 230 2.64 -10.14 7.57
C ARG A 230 4.09 -9.95 7.15
N ARG A 231 4.52 -10.62 6.11
CA ARG A 231 5.86 -10.54 5.52
C ARG A 231 5.76 -10.37 4.02
N LEU A 232 6.60 -9.51 3.46
CA LEU A 232 6.75 -9.36 2.02
C LEU A 232 7.97 -10.15 1.51
N PRO A 233 7.98 -10.60 0.26
CA PRO A 233 6.89 -10.51 -0.71
C PRO A 233 5.75 -11.51 -0.44
N LEU A 234 4.56 -11.23 -1.02
CA LEU A 234 3.37 -12.09 -0.93
C LEU A 234 3.50 -13.28 -1.90
N THR A 235 4.47 -14.14 -1.65
CA THR A 235 4.69 -15.34 -2.48
C THR A 235 3.52 -16.33 -2.34
N ALA A 236 3.34 -17.19 -3.34
CA ALA A 236 2.31 -18.23 -3.30
C ALA A 236 2.42 -19.12 -2.03
N ALA A 237 3.65 -19.46 -1.62
CA ALA A 237 3.91 -20.22 -0.40
C ALA A 237 3.49 -19.45 0.85
N ALA A 238 3.82 -18.13 0.94
CA ALA A 238 3.44 -17.31 2.07
C ALA A 238 1.91 -17.13 2.17
N VAL A 239 1.24 -16.94 1.05
CA VAL A 239 -0.23 -16.83 0.99
C VAL A 239 -0.89 -18.15 1.38
N THR A 240 -0.43 -19.28 0.85
CA THR A 240 -0.97 -20.62 1.17
C THR A 240 -0.79 -20.94 2.66
N ALA A 241 0.38 -20.66 3.23
CA ALA A 241 0.66 -20.90 4.64
C ALA A 241 -0.16 -20.01 5.60
N ALA A 242 -0.65 -18.86 5.13
CA ALA A 242 -1.42 -17.90 5.92
C ALA A 242 -2.95 -18.04 5.75
N ARG A 243 -3.43 -19.01 4.96
CA ARG A 243 -4.86 -19.32 4.86
C ARG A 243 -5.39 -19.91 6.16
N PRO A 244 -6.65 -19.60 6.55
CA PRO A 244 -7.27 -20.14 7.77
C PRO A 244 -7.51 -21.65 7.70
#